data_f67b7b17690a3efec577b5ee61565551
#
_entry.id   f67b7b17690a3efec577b5ee61565551
#
_cell.length_a   1.000
_cell.length_b   1.000
_cell.length_c   1.000
_cell.angle_alpha   90.00
_cell.angle_beta   90.00
_cell.angle_gamma   90.00
#
_symmetry.space_group_name_H-M   'P 1'
#
loop_
_entity.id
_entity.type
_entity.pdbx_description
1 polymer ?
#
loop_
_entity_poly.entity_id
_entity_poly.type
_entity_poly.pdbx_seq_one_letter_code
_entity_poly.pdbx_strand_id
1 'polypeptide(L)'
;MQKITYLESPIFIEGYSAVGGREEARGPLGKYFDLTDEKDLFGMKTYERAEGEMSRLALNLALKKRKITEKELDLIVAGDLQNQCVASSGGLFTFGVPFLGLYGACSTCTEGLIVLSAMLTSSRTYKRGACVTSSHNCAAERQFRTPLEYGAQRSPTSGWTATASGAFILSKERTSNIMITSFMPGKAIDGYIKDASNMGAAMALSAFDSIDTFFKENDPDTFDLILTGDLGRVGSAILRDLLSEKNESFGRKLSTLHNDCGLLLYDLSKQDVHAGGSGCGCSASVLSSFILPKVETGELRKVLLLSTGALMNTSSICQGDHILGISPLVTVEYGGT
;
A
#
# COMPACT_ATOMS: atom_id res chain seq x y z
N MET A 1 -12.58 20.21 -4.47
CA MET A 1 -12.71 19.71 -3.09
C MET A 1 -12.73 18.19 -3.16
N GLN A 2 -11.91 17.50 -2.38
CA GLN A 2 -11.97 16.04 -2.28
C GLN A 2 -13.34 15.64 -1.71
N LYS A 3 -13.87 14.51 -2.17
CA LYS A 3 -15.15 13.97 -1.70
C LYS A 3 -14.96 12.53 -1.22
N ILE A 4 -15.51 12.26 -0.05
CA ILE A 4 -15.62 10.91 0.48
C ILE A 4 -16.76 10.21 -0.24
N THR A 5 -16.52 9.00 -0.70
CA THR A 5 -17.56 8.11 -1.25
C THR A 5 -17.88 7.07 -0.19
N TYR A 6 -19.08 7.17 0.39
CA TYR A 6 -19.63 6.13 1.25
C TYR A 6 -20.36 5.09 0.38
N LEU A 7 -20.06 3.83 0.59
CA LEU A 7 -20.68 2.74 -0.19
C LEU A 7 -22.05 2.40 0.40
N GLU A 8 -23.10 2.42 -0.43
CA GLU A 8 -24.45 2.01 -0.02
C GLU A 8 -24.48 0.54 0.44
N SER A 9 -23.68 -0.31 -0.20
CA SER A 9 -23.42 -1.69 0.20
C SER A 9 -21.91 -1.88 0.29
N PRO A 10 -21.38 -2.39 1.40
CA PRO A 10 -19.94 -2.58 1.56
C PRO A 10 -19.40 -3.60 0.55
N ILE A 11 -18.11 -3.47 0.23
CA ILE A 11 -17.36 -4.49 -0.51
C ILE A 11 -16.56 -5.31 0.50
N PHE A 12 -16.60 -6.62 0.37
CA PHE A 12 -15.98 -7.54 1.32
C PHE A 12 -14.59 -7.96 0.82
N ILE A 13 -13.59 -7.93 1.70
CA ILE A 13 -12.29 -8.54 1.44
C ILE A 13 -12.39 -10.00 1.91
N GLU A 14 -12.58 -10.91 0.98
CA GLU A 14 -12.84 -12.31 1.29
C GLU A 14 -11.59 -13.21 1.29
N GLY A 15 -10.50 -12.75 0.70
CA GLY A 15 -9.23 -13.45 0.67
C GLY A 15 -8.06 -12.48 0.59
N TYR A 16 -6.96 -12.83 1.22
CA TYR A 16 -5.75 -12.01 1.20
C TYR A 16 -4.51 -12.86 1.46
N SER A 17 -3.36 -12.37 0.99
CA SER A 17 -2.07 -13.00 1.22
C SER A 17 -0.92 -11.99 1.11
N ALA A 18 0.21 -12.34 1.73
CA ALA A 18 1.45 -11.60 1.66
C ALA A 18 2.61 -12.50 1.26
N VAL A 19 3.40 -12.04 0.30
CA VAL A 19 4.67 -12.66 -0.11
C VAL A 19 5.78 -11.64 0.09
N GLY A 20 6.92 -12.05 0.64
CA GLY A 20 8.02 -11.13 0.97
C GLY A 20 9.40 -11.70 0.71
N GLY A 21 10.38 -10.81 0.62
CA GLY A 21 11.78 -11.14 0.47
C GLY A 21 12.49 -11.38 1.80
N ARG A 22 13.82 -11.40 1.70
CA ARG A 22 14.71 -11.70 2.83
C ARG A 22 14.62 -10.68 3.96
N GLU A 23 14.61 -9.39 3.64
CA GLU A 23 14.60 -8.36 4.68
C GLU A 23 13.23 -8.28 5.36
N GLU A 24 12.13 -8.52 4.62
CA GLU A 24 10.77 -8.61 5.15
C GLU A 24 10.63 -9.83 6.08
N ALA A 25 11.24 -10.97 5.71
CA ALA A 25 11.25 -12.18 6.54
C ALA A 25 11.97 -11.99 7.88
N ARG A 26 13.00 -11.12 7.91
CA ARG A 26 13.78 -10.78 9.11
C ARG A 26 13.14 -9.71 9.98
N GLY A 27 12.18 -8.98 9.44
CA GLY A 27 11.46 -7.93 10.14
C GLY A 27 10.49 -8.47 11.19
N PRO A 28 9.93 -7.59 12.03
CA PRO A 28 8.98 -7.96 13.08
C PRO A 28 7.75 -8.72 12.57
N LEU A 29 7.37 -8.48 11.33
CA LEU A 29 6.20 -9.08 10.70
C LEU A 29 6.52 -10.33 9.87
N GLY A 30 7.78 -10.75 9.75
CA GLY A 30 8.20 -11.86 8.89
C GLY A 30 7.43 -13.17 9.11
N LYS A 31 7.10 -13.48 10.37
CA LYS A 31 6.33 -14.69 10.74
C LYS A 31 4.87 -14.68 10.26
N TYR A 32 4.36 -13.55 9.80
CA TYR A 32 2.97 -13.40 9.32
C TYR A 32 2.86 -13.48 7.79
N PHE A 33 3.99 -13.48 7.08
CA PHE A 33 3.98 -13.69 5.64
C PHE A 33 3.60 -15.12 5.28
N ASP A 34 2.81 -15.29 4.22
CA ASP A 34 2.40 -16.60 3.72
C ASP A 34 3.55 -17.33 3.02
N LEU A 35 4.47 -16.58 2.43
CA LEU A 35 5.66 -17.09 1.77
C LEU A 35 6.77 -16.04 1.77
N THR A 36 8.00 -16.47 1.99
CA THR A 36 9.20 -15.62 1.87
C THR A 36 10.29 -16.32 1.05
N ASP A 37 11.13 -15.53 0.38
CA ASP A 37 12.31 -16.04 -0.35
C ASP A 37 13.60 -15.34 0.11
N GLU A 38 14.58 -16.11 0.59
CA GLU A 38 15.84 -15.58 1.11
C GLU A 38 16.78 -15.03 0.01
N LYS A 39 16.49 -15.31 -1.25
CA LYS A 39 17.30 -14.85 -2.38
C LYS A 39 16.70 -13.63 -3.09
N ASP A 40 15.47 -13.25 -2.72
CA ASP A 40 14.68 -12.20 -3.38
C ASP A 40 14.42 -12.44 -4.87
N LEU A 41 14.63 -13.66 -5.35
CA LEU A 41 14.50 -14.03 -6.76
C LEU A 41 13.28 -14.89 -7.08
N PHE A 42 12.67 -15.51 -6.09
CA PHE A 42 11.47 -16.36 -6.26
C PHE A 42 11.62 -17.39 -7.42
N GLY A 43 12.83 -17.91 -7.60
CA GLY A 43 13.17 -18.84 -8.68
C GLY A 43 13.42 -18.19 -10.05
N MET A 44 13.34 -16.87 -10.16
CA MET A 44 13.57 -16.15 -11.40
C MET A 44 15.05 -15.76 -11.61
N LYS A 45 15.38 -15.29 -12.82
CA LYS A 45 16.75 -14.92 -13.20
C LYS A 45 17.05 -13.42 -13.03
N THR A 46 16.04 -12.59 -12.95
CA THR A 46 16.16 -11.13 -12.80
C THR A 46 15.17 -10.63 -11.75
N TYR A 47 15.49 -9.52 -11.12
CA TYR A 47 14.65 -8.93 -10.07
C TYR A 47 13.30 -8.43 -10.61
N GLU A 48 13.27 -7.94 -11.84
CA GLU A 48 12.03 -7.51 -12.49
C GLU A 48 11.06 -8.68 -12.68
N ARG A 49 11.58 -9.85 -13.10
CA ARG A 49 10.78 -11.07 -13.21
C ARG A 49 10.41 -11.65 -11.85
N ALA A 50 11.30 -11.50 -10.87
CA ALA A 50 11.05 -11.92 -9.50
C ALA A 50 9.85 -11.18 -8.90
N GLU A 51 9.73 -9.88 -9.15
CA GLU A 51 8.56 -9.09 -8.72
C GLU A 51 7.26 -9.58 -9.36
N GLY A 52 7.27 -9.87 -10.67
CA GLY A 52 6.12 -10.45 -11.34
C GLY A 52 5.73 -11.83 -10.77
N GLU A 53 6.72 -12.69 -10.51
CA GLU A 53 6.48 -13.99 -9.89
C GLU A 53 5.96 -13.87 -8.46
N MET A 54 6.45 -12.92 -7.69
CA MET A 54 5.97 -12.61 -6.34
C MET A 54 4.50 -12.20 -6.37
N SER A 55 4.09 -11.35 -7.33
CA SER A 55 2.68 -10.98 -7.54
C SER A 55 1.81 -12.19 -7.90
N ARG A 56 2.31 -13.07 -8.77
CA ARG A 56 1.63 -14.32 -9.16
C ARG A 56 1.45 -15.25 -7.95
N LEU A 57 2.50 -15.41 -7.14
CA LEU A 57 2.46 -16.24 -5.93
C LEU A 57 1.47 -15.68 -4.91
N ALA A 58 1.46 -14.36 -4.71
CA ALA A 58 0.52 -13.70 -3.80
C ALA A 58 -0.93 -13.98 -4.22
N LEU A 59 -1.29 -13.76 -5.49
CA LEU A 59 -2.66 -14.04 -5.94
C LEU A 59 -3.02 -15.51 -5.81
N ASN A 60 -2.12 -16.43 -6.20
CA ASN A 60 -2.35 -17.87 -6.03
C ASN A 60 -2.61 -18.28 -4.57
N LEU A 61 -1.85 -17.71 -3.63
CA LEU A 61 -2.05 -17.99 -2.21
C LEU A 61 -3.38 -17.46 -1.69
N ALA A 62 -3.78 -16.26 -2.10
CA ALA A 62 -5.09 -15.69 -1.73
C ALA A 62 -6.24 -16.55 -2.25
N LEU A 63 -6.20 -16.98 -3.53
CA LEU A 63 -7.18 -17.88 -4.14
C LEU A 63 -7.23 -19.21 -3.39
N LYS A 64 -6.08 -19.81 -3.11
CA LYS A 64 -5.98 -21.08 -2.39
C LYS A 64 -6.55 -21.00 -0.97
N LYS A 65 -6.22 -19.94 -0.23
CA LYS A 65 -6.76 -19.71 1.14
C LYS A 65 -8.28 -19.58 1.10
N ARG A 66 -8.83 -18.93 0.09
CA ARG A 66 -10.27 -18.79 -0.12
C ARG A 66 -10.94 -20.04 -0.73
N LYS A 67 -10.17 -20.99 -1.28
CA LYS A 67 -10.61 -22.20 -1.98
C LYS A 67 -11.46 -21.89 -3.22
N ILE A 68 -11.05 -20.86 -3.97
CA ILE A 68 -11.60 -20.47 -5.26
C ILE A 68 -10.52 -20.52 -6.34
N THR A 69 -10.93 -20.42 -7.59
CA THR A 69 -10.05 -20.43 -8.76
C THR A 69 -10.07 -19.07 -9.48
N GLU A 70 -9.12 -18.84 -10.36
CA GLU A 70 -9.05 -17.65 -11.21
C GLU A 70 -10.30 -17.46 -12.09
N LYS A 71 -11.02 -18.54 -12.43
CA LYS A 71 -12.26 -18.50 -13.23
C LYS A 71 -13.42 -17.82 -12.51
N GLU A 72 -13.31 -17.65 -11.21
CA GLU A 72 -14.30 -16.95 -10.38
C GLU A 72 -14.00 -15.47 -10.22
N LEU A 73 -12.90 -14.97 -10.83
CA LEU A 73 -12.55 -13.57 -10.87
C LEU A 73 -13.03 -12.91 -12.18
N ASP A 74 -13.74 -11.82 -12.07
CA ASP A 74 -14.20 -11.02 -13.21
C ASP A 74 -13.13 -10.04 -13.69
N LEU A 75 -12.22 -9.60 -12.78
CA LEU A 75 -11.22 -8.58 -13.03
C LEU A 75 -10.04 -8.71 -12.08
N ILE A 76 -8.83 -8.46 -12.58
CA ILE A 76 -7.63 -8.18 -11.79
C ILE A 76 -7.28 -6.70 -11.96
N VAL A 77 -7.14 -5.98 -10.85
CA VAL A 77 -6.58 -4.64 -10.79
C VAL A 77 -5.22 -4.76 -10.12
N ALA A 78 -4.16 -4.32 -10.77
CA ALA A 78 -2.83 -4.47 -10.19
C ALA A 78 -1.87 -3.36 -10.59
N GLY A 79 -0.83 -3.18 -9.78
CA GLY A 79 0.23 -2.25 -10.07
C GLY A 79 1.50 -2.51 -9.29
N ASP A 80 2.56 -1.92 -9.76
CA ASP A 80 3.91 -2.01 -9.22
C ASP A 80 4.69 -0.71 -9.46
N LEU A 81 5.96 -0.66 -9.05
CA LEU A 81 6.80 0.52 -9.25
C LEU A 81 7.57 0.53 -10.58
N GLN A 82 7.56 -0.57 -11.33
CA GLN A 82 8.27 -0.63 -12.60
C GLN A 82 7.51 0.13 -13.70
N ASN A 83 8.25 0.62 -14.69
CA ASN A 83 7.65 1.35 -15.80
C ASN A 83 6.56 0.51 -16.50
N GLN A 84 5.42 1.13 -16.78
CA GLN A 84 4.26 0.56 -17.47
C GLN A 84 3.67 -0.68 -16.78
N CYS A 85 3.81 -0.83 -15.46
CA CYS A 85 3.32 -1.97 -14.68
C CYS A 85 3.81 -3.32 -15.24
N VAL A 86 5.08 -3.39 -15.63
CA VAL A 86 5.63 -4.56 -16.34
C VAL A 86 5.71 -5.79 -15.44
N ALA A 87 5.93 -5.61 -14.13
CA ALA A 87 5.94 -6.72 -13.19
C ALA A 87 4.53 -7.30 -13.01
N SER A 88 3.54 -6.46 -12.76
CA SER A 88 2.15 -6.87 -12.58
C SER A 88 1.60 -7.55 -13.82
N SER A 89 1.76 -6.93 -15.01
CA SER A 89 1.29 -7.52 -16.26
C SER A 89 2.00 -8.84 -16.60
N GLY A 90 3.33 -8.86 -16.43
CA GLY A 90 4.16 -10.05 -16.72
C GLY A 90 3.94 -11.21 -15.74
N GLY A 91 3.55 -10.94 -14.50
CA GLY A 91 3.26 -11.97 -13.50
C GLY A 91 1.83 -12.50 -13.59
N LEU A 92 0.86 -11.62 -13.85
CA LEU A 92 -0.56 -11.94 -13.71
C LEU A 92 -1.25 -12.38 -15.00
N PHE A 93 -0.62 -12.21 -16.19
CA PHE A 93 -1.22 -12.62 -17.48
C PHE A 93 -1.58 -14.12 -17.53
N THR A 94 -0.87 -14.94 -16.78
CA THR A 94 -1.09 -16.39 -16.75
C THR A 94 -2.43 -16.82 -16.17
N PHE A 95 -3.11 -15.93 -15.43
CA PHE A 95 -4.44 -16.20 -14.90
C PHE A 95 -5.54 -16.11 -15.97
N GLY A 96 -5.28 -15.46 -17.11
CA GLY A 96 -6.28 -15.33 -18.19
C GLY A 96 -7.51 -14.50 -17.82
N VAL A 97 -7.43 -13.70 -16.75
CA VAL A 97 -8.50 -12.82 -16.25
C VAL A 97 -8.33 -11.41 -16.84
N PRO A 98 -9.42 -10.68 -17.18
CA PRO A 98 -9.32 -9.26 -17.56
C PRO A 98 -8.47 -8.46 -16.58
N PHE A 99 -7.61 -7.58 -17.09
CA PHE A 99 -6.57 -6.91 -16.33
C PHE A 99 -6.62 -5.40 -16.49
N LEU A 100 -6.49 -4.67 -15.38
CA LEU A 100 -6.35 -3.23 -15.34
C LEU A 100 -5.08 -2.87 -14.56
N GLY A 101 -4.08 -2.31 -15.26
CA GLY A 101 -2.84 -1.81 -14.66
C GLY A 101 -3.01 -0.41 -14.08
N LEU A 102 -2.50 -0.17 -12.88
CA LEU A 102 -2.54 1.10 -12.16
C LEU A 102 -1.15 1.55 -11.76
N TYR A 103 -0.96 2.86 -11.69
CA TYR A 103 0.27 3.45 -11.20
C TYR A 103 0.00 4.69 -10.34
N GLY A 104 0.06 4.54 -9.04
CA GLY A 104 -0.01 5.60 -8.03
C GLY A 104 1.29 5.71 -7.20
N ALA A 105 2.43 5.29 -7.76
CA ALA A 105 3.67 5.10 -7.02
C ALA A 105 3.43 4.21 -5.78
N CYS A 106 3.94 4.62 -4.59
CA CYS A 106 3.73 3.84 -3.37
C CYS A 106 2.25 3.77 -2.92
N SER A 107 1.36 4.65 -3.43
CA SER A 107 -0.08 4.64 -3.09
C SER A 107 -0.91 3.60 -3.87
N THR A 108 -0.32 2.87 -4.81
CA THR A 108 -0.99 1.93 -5.72
C THR A 108 -1.86 0.89 -4.99
N CYS A 109 -1.50 0.48 -3.77
CA CYS A 109 -2.30 -0.48 -3.00
C CYS A 109 -3.71 0.08 -2.70
N THR A 110 -3.81 1.24 -2.10
CA THR A 110 -5.10 1.86 -1.79
C THR A 110 -5.82 2.31 -3.06
N GLU A 111 -5.09 2.80 -4.08
CA GLU A 111 -5.66 3.13 -5.38
C GLU A 111 -6.35 1.91 -6.01
N GLY A 112 -5.69 0.75 -6.00
CA GLY A 112 -6.26 -0.50 -6.50
C GLY A 112 -7.50 -0.96 -5.74
N LEU A 113 -7.51 -0.84 -4.41
CA LEU A 113 -8.68 -1.12 -3.59
C LEU A 113 -9.85 -0.18 -3.92
N ILE A 114 -9.59 1.12 -4.14
CA ILE A 114 -10.61 2.11 -4.55
C ILE A 114 -11.18 1.76 -5.91
N VAL A 115 -10.32 1.57 -6.92
CA VAL A 115 -10.75 1.31 -8.30
C VAL A 115 -11.57 0.03 -8.37
N LEU A 116 -11.10 -1.05 -7.75
CA LEU A 116 -11.81 -2.31 -7.76
C LEU A 116 -13.14 -2.21 -7.00
N SER A 117 -13.18 -1.55 -5.84
CA SER A 117 -14.43 -1.33 -5.08
C SER A 117 -15.45 -0.52 -5.89
N ALA A 118 -15.01 0.56 -6.55
CA ALA A 118 -15.86 1.37 -7.40
C ALA A 118 -16.40 0.58 -8.61
N MET A 119 -15.55 -0.21 -9.27
CA MET A 119 -15.95 -1.05 -10.41
C MET A 119 -16.94 -2.14 -9.99
N LEU A 120 -16.70 -2.81 -8.87
CA LEU A 120 -17.63 -3.78 -8.33
C LEU A 120 -18.98 -3.11 -8.00
N THR A 121 -18.98 -1.99 -7.30
CA THR A 121 -20.21 -1.29 -6.90
C THR A 121 -21.01 -0.81 -8.10
N SER A 122 -20.38 -0.23 -9.11
CA SER A 122 -21.06 0.32 -10.30
C SER A 122 -21.51 -0.72 -11.32
N SER A 123 -20.85 -1.87 -11.40
CA SER A 123 -21.14 -2.90 -12.38
C SER A 123 -22.33 -3.79 -11.94
N ARG A 124 -23.19 -4.17 -12.88
CA ARG A 124 -24.21 -5.23 -12.66
C ARG A 124 -23.66 -6.63 -12.87
N THR A 125 -22.58 -6.78 -13.62
CA THR A 125 -22.01 -8.07 -14.02
C THR A 125 -20.82 -8.48 -13.16
N TYR A 126 -19.97 -7.55 -12.74
CA TYR A 126 -18.81 -7.86 -11.89
C TYR A 126 -19.26 -8.14 -10.46
N LYS A 127 -18.85 -9.27 -9.94
CA LYS A 127 -19.16 -9.74 -8.57
C LYS A 127 -17.93 -9.88 -7.71
N ARG A 128 -16.81 -10.30 -8.30
CA ARG A 128 -15.56 -10.61 -7.60
C ARG A 128 -14.36 -10.17 -8.43
N GLY A 129 -13.37 -9.61 -7.77
CA GLY A 129 -12.12 -9.24 -8.43
C GLY A 129 -10.94 -9.36 -7.49
N ALA A 130 -9.75 -9.27 -8.04
CA ALA A 130 -8.52 -9.25 -7.25
C ALA A 130 -7.79 -7.91 -7.39
N CYS A 131 -7.25 -7.41 -6.28
CA CYS A 131 -6.27 -6.32 -6.25
C CYS A 131 -4.92 -6.90 -5.86
N VAL A 132 -3.88 -6.67 -6.67
CA VAL A 132 -2.53 -7.16 -6.41
C VAL A 132 -1.54 -6.02 -6.53
N THR A 133 -0.69 -5.84 -5.52
CA THR A 133 0.29 -4.76 -5.52
C THR A 133 1.62 -5.27 -5.03
N SER A 134 2.69 -4.91 -5.74
CA SER A 134 4.05 -5.35 -5.43
C SER A 134 5.08 -4.24 -5.59
N SER A 135 6.20 -4.41 -4.93
CA SER A 135 7.45 -3.70 -5.21
C SER A 135 8.63 -4.64 -4.94
N HIS A 136 9.77 -4.36 -5.57
CA HIS A 136 11.00 -5.12 -5.38
C HIS A 136 12.17 -4.16 -5.22
N ASN A 137 12.91 -4.26 -4.11
CA ASN A 137 14.00 -3.34 -3.80
C ASN A 137 14.97 -3.15 -4.98
N CYS A 138 15.58 -4.23 -5.47
CA CYS A 138 16.60 -4.13 -6.52
C CYS A 138 16.06 -3.62 -7.86
N ALA A 139 14.81 -3.94 -8.21
CA ALA A 139 14.19 -3.42 -9.43
C ALA A 139 13.90 -1.92 -9.32
N ALA A 140 13.35 -1.48 -8.18
CA ALA A 140 13.08 -0.07 -7.90
C ALA A 140 14.37 0.76 -7.79
N GLU A 141 15.39 0.27 -7.10
CA GLU A 141 16.70 0.96 -7.02
C GLU A 141 17.29 1.16 -8.41
N ARG A 142 17.26 0.12 -9.26
CA ARG A 142 17.73 0.22 -10.65
C ARG A 142 16.96 1.26 -11.45
N GLN A 143 15.65 1.32 -11.31
CA GLN A 143 14.81 2.23 -12.08
C GLN A 143 14.92 3.68 -11.63
N PHE A 144 14.96 3.94 -10.32
CA PHE A 144 14.84 5.28 -9.76
C PHE A 144 16.17 5.92 -9.33
N ARG A 145 17.21 5.09 -9.09
CA ARG A 145 18.50 5.54 -8.54
C ARG A 145 19.71 5.17 -9.37
N THR A 146 19.52 4.68 -10.60
CA THR A 146 20.65 4.41 -11.51
C THR A 146 20.95 5.66 -12.36
N PRO A 147 22.23 6.03 -12.59
CA PRO A 147 23.43 5.38 -12.06
C PRO A 147 23.60 5.61 -10.55
N LEU A 148 24.06 4.56 -9.85
CA LEU A 148 24.39 4.65 -8.44
C LEU A 148 25.79 5.24 -8.29
N GLU A 149 25.90 6.31 -7.55
CA GLU A 149 27.18 6.93 -7.20
C GLU A 149 27.66 6.46 -5.82
N TYR A 150 28.97 6.57 -5.56
CA TYR A 150 29.59 6.34 -4.25
C TYR A 150 29.21 5.00 -3.59
N GLY A 151 29.14 3.92 -4.35
CA GLY A 151 28.90 2.58 -3.80
C GLY A 151 27.51 2.41 -3.19
N ALA A 152 26.53 3.13 -3.73
CA ALA A 152 25.13 3.03 -3.29
C ALA A 152 24.91 3.47 -1.83
N GLN A 153 25.66 4.45 -1.33
CA GLN A 153 25.37 5.05 -0.03
C GLN A 153 23.99 5.70 -0.04
N ARG A 154 23.16 5.33 0.95
CA ARG A 154 21.81 5.83 1.09
C ARG A 154 21.75 6.94 2.13
N SER A 155 20.96 7.99 1.86
CA SER A 155 20.68 9.05 2.83
C SER A 155 19.98 8.45 4.08
N PRO A 156 20.24 8.98 5.29
CA PRO A 156 19.48 8.61 6.50
C PRO A 156 17.97 8.86 6.40
N THR A 157 17.54 9.69 5.46
CA THR A 157 16.12 9.99 5.19
C THR A 157 15.48 9.07 4.18
N SER A 158 16.28 8.25 3.45
CA SER A 158 15.77 7.33 2.44
C SER A 158 15.08 6.12 3.07
N GLY A 159 13.96 5.69 2.47
CA GLY A 159 13.32 4.43 2.79
C GLY A 159 13.96 3.25 2.04
N TRP A 160 13.73 2.06 2.55
CA TRP A 160 14.03 0.79 1.90
C TRP A 160 12.79 0.33 1.13
N THR A 161 12.87 0.25 -0.19
CA THR A 161 11.76 -0.29 -0.98
C THR A 161 11.53 -1.75 -0.60
N ALA A 162 10.34 -2.08 -0.14
CA ALA A 162 10.01 -3.44 0.25
C ALA A 162 10.05 -4.39 -0.95
N THR A 163 10.67 -5.55 -0.77
CA THR A 163 10.55 -6.69 -1.69
C THR A 163 9.34 -7.50 -1.24
N ALA A 164 8.16 -7.02 -1.57
CA ALA A 164 6.92 -7.60 -1.08
C ALA A 164 5.76 -7.46 -2.07
N SER A 165 4.79 -8.36 -1.95
CA SER A 165 3.52 -8.30 -2.67
C SER A 165 2.38 -8.63 -1.72
N GLY A 166 1.27 -7.90 -1.86
CA GLY A 166 -0.01 -8.21 -1.24
C GLY A 166 -1.08 -8.46 -2.29
N ALA A 167 -1.91 -9.46 -2.07
CA ALA A 167 -3.07 -9.74 -2.91
C ALA A 167 -4.34 -9.74 -2.07
N PHE A 168 -5.42 -9.17 -2.62
CA PHE A 168 -6.71 -9.03 -1.99
C PHE A 168 -7.80 -9.48 -2.96
N ILE A 169 -8.70 -10.35 -2.51
CA ILE A 169 -9.89 -10.76 -3.29
C ILE A 169 -11.08 -10.01 -2.71
N LEU A 170 -11.71 -9.19 -3.54
CA LEU A 170 -12.86 -8.38 -3.19
C LEU A 170 -14.13 -8.95 -3.79
N SER A 171 -15.22 -8.91 -3.02
CA SER A 171 -16.54 -9.45 -3.42
C SER A 171 -17.68 -8.54 -2.99
N LYS A 172 -18.76 -8.51 -3.77
CA LYS A 172 -20.04 -7.93 -3.37
C LYS A 172 -20.80 -8.78 -2.36
N GLU A 173 -20.54 -10.07 -2.38
CA GLU A 173 -21.24 -11.02 -1.50
C GLU A 173 -20.59 -11.03 -0.12
N ARG A 174 -21.41 -11.09 0.92
CA ARG A 174 -20.91 -11.16 2.30
C ARG A 174 -20.34 -12.55 2.59
N THR A 175 -19.05 -12.70 2.33
CA THR A 175 -18.32 -13.96 2.49
C THR A 175 -17.20 -13.86 3.54
N SER A 176 -17.01 -12.67 4.12
CA SER A 176 -16.06 -12.40 5.20
C SER A 176 -16.60 -11.33 6.17
N ASN A 177 -15.89 -11.11 7.28
CA ASN A 177 -16.18 -10.04 8.22
C ASN A 177 -15.36 -8.76 7.94
N ILE A 178 -14.58 -8.71 6.88
CA ILE A 178 -13.77 -7.56 6.53
C ILE A 178 -14.47 -6.78 5.44
N MET A 179 -14.78 -5.51 5.69
CA MET A 179 -15.54 -4.66 4.78
C MET A 179 -14.77 -3.40 4.41
N ILE A 180 -14.86 -2.98 3.16
CA ILE A 180 -14.57 -1.62 2.73
C ILE A 180 -15.90 -0.88 2.70
N THR A 181 -16.02 0.21 3.48
CA THR A 181 -17.29 0.97 3.67
C THR A 181 -17.23 2.34 3.04
N SER A 182 -16.04 2.91 2.89
CA SER A 182 -15.85 4.19 2.23
C SER A 182 -14.45 4.32 1.63
N PHE A 183 -14.31 5.25 0.69
CA PHE A 183 -13.03 5.62 0.12
C PHE A 183 -13.00 7.07 -0.33
N MET A 184 -11.79 7.61 -0.50
CA MET A 184 -11.55 8.94 -1.04
C MET A 184 -10.26 8.92 -1.88
N PRO A 185 -10.31 9.29 -3.17
CA PRO A 185 -9.11 9.50 -3.98
C PRO A 185 -8.23 10.60 -3.37
N GLY A 186 -6.92 10.42 -3.42
CA GLY A 186 -5.96 11.42 -2.98
C GLY A 186 -5.91 12.61 -3.95
N LYS A 187 -5.47 13.75 -3.43
CA LYS A 187 -5.13 14.94 -4.21
C LYS A 187 -3.62 15.05 -4.30
N ALA A 188 -3.09 15.31 -5.50
CA ALA A 188 -1.67 15.61 -5.66
C ALA A 188 -1.34 16.95 -5.01
N ILE A 189 -0.35 16.97 -4.11
CA ILE A 189 0.07 18.14 -3.35
C ILE A 189 1.55 18.39 -3.57
N ASP A 190 1.90 19.63 -3.89
CA ASP A 190 3.26 20.10 -3.99
C ASP A 190 3.74 20.66 -2.64
N GLY A 191 4.65 19.94 -2.00
CA GLY A 191 5.34 20.35 -0.78
C GLY A 191 6.65 21.07 -1.04
N TYR A 192 6.96 21.40 -2.29
CA TYR A 192 8.22 22.02 -2.74
C TYR A 192 9.47 21.19 -2.43
N ILE A 193 9.31 19.88 -2.24
CA ILE A 193 10.42 18.95 -1.98
C ILE A 193 11.03 18.50 -3.33
N LYS A 194 12.36 18.56 -3.41
CA LYS A 194 13.15 18.10 -4.57
C LYS A 194 14.07 16.93 -4.24
N ASP A 195 14.27 16.65 -2.96
CA ASP A 195 15.16 15.58 -2.51
C ASP A 195 14.50 14.22 -2.69
N ALA A 196 14.89 13.50 -3.75
CA ALA A 196 14.41 12.16 -4.06
C ALA A 196 14.76 11.12 -2.98
N SER A 197 15.72 11.42 -2.10
CA SER A 197 16.07 10.56 -0.96
C SER A 197 15.20 10.82 0.27
N ASN A 198 14.29 11.81 0.25
CA ASN A 198 13.38 12.16 1.34
C ASN A 198 11.91 12.14 0.90
N MET A 199 11.47 11.03 0.33
CA MET A 199 10.09 10.87 -0.14
C MET A 199 9.06 11.01 0.98
N GLY A 200 9.39 10.59 2.21
CA GLY A 200 8.51 10.73 3.36
C GLY A 200 8.07 12.18 3.61
N ALA A 201 9.00 13.15 3.49
CA ALA A 201 8.66 14.56 3.62
C ALA A 201 7.73 15.04 2.48
N ALA A 202 7.96 14.58 1.23
CA ALA A 202 7.10 14.94 0.10
C ALA A 202 5.66 14.40 0.26
N MET A 203 5.50 13.21 0.86
CA MET A 203 4.20 12.55 1.04
C MET A 203 3.44 13.04 2.28
N ALA A 204 4.11 13.58 3.29
CA ALA A 204 3.49 13.91 4.58
C ALA A 204 2.35 14.94 4.45
N LEU A 205 2.50 15.96 3.59
CA LEU A 205 1.48 16.98 3.36
C LEU A 205 0.23 16.42 2.68
N SER A 206 0.38 15.47 1.76
CA SER A 206 -0.77 14.83 1.12
C SER A 206 -1.51 13.90 2.09
N ALA A 207 -0.79 13.21 2.96
CA ALA A 207 -1.40 12.42 4.03
C ALA A 207 -2.16 13.31 5.02
N PHE A 208 -1.58 14.45 5.42
CA PHE A 208 -2.25 15.42 6.26
C PHE A 208 -3.54 15.97 5.62
N ASP A 209 -3.49 16.41 4.34
CA ASP A 209 -4.66 16.93 3.61
C ASP A 209 -5.79 15.90 3.53
N SER A 210 -5.45 14.64 3.29
CA SER A 210 -6.42 13.55 3.22
C SER A 210 -7.04 13.22 4.58
N ILE A 211 -6.24 13.12 5.64
CA ILE A 211 -6.71 12.89 7.01
C ILE A 211 -7.59 14.05 7.47
N ASP A 212 -7.11 15.28 7.28
CA ASP A 212 -7.84 16.48 7.66
C ASP A 212 -9.20 16.60 6.93
N THR A 213 -9.21 16.29 5.64
CA THR A 213 -10.45 16.31 4.85
C THR A 213 -11.42 15.23 5.32
N PHE A 214 -10.93 14.02 5.59
CA PHE A 214 -11.75 12.88 6.01
C PHE A 214 -12.39 13.10 7.37
N PHE A 215 -11.64 13.59 8.35
CA PHE A 215 -12.14 13.81 9.72
C PHE A 215 -12.91 15.12 9.93
N LYS A 216 -13.20 15.89 8.88
CA LYS A 216 -14.22 16.94 8.93
C LYS A 216 -15.64 16.38 8.97
N GLU A 217 -15.84 15.17 8.45
CA GLU A 217 -17.14 14.52 8.33
C GLU A 217 -17.22 13.21 9.16
N ASN A 218 -16.11 12.76 9.74
CA ASN A 218 -16.03 11.51 10.49
C ASN A 218 -15.50 11.74 11.90
N ASP A 219 -16.03 10.96 12.86
CA ASP A 219 -15.60 11.00 14.25
C ASP A 219 -14.37 10.12 14.47
N PRO A 220 -13.20 10.66 14.87
CA PRO A 220 -12.00 9.87 15.14
C PRO A 220 -12.18 8.90 16.31
N ASP A 221 -13.15 9.09 17.19
CA ASP A 221 -13.43 8.19 18.32
C ASP A 221 -13.95 6.82 17.87
N THR A 222 -14.37 6.72 16.61
CA THR A 222 -14.83 5.46 16.03
C THR A 222 -13.72 4.64 15.38
N PHE A 223 -12.48 5.15 15.31
CA PHE A 223 -11.35 4.47 14.67
C PHE A 223 -10.36 3.93 15.69
N ASP A 224 -9.88 2.71 15.44
CA ASP A 224 -8.82 2.08 16.24
C ASP A 224 -7.43 2.41 15.71
N LEU A 225 -7.31 2.69 14.41
CA LEU A 225 -6.03 2.90 13.73
C LEU A 225 -6.17 3.80 12.52
N ILE A 226 -5.25 4.75 12.38
CA ILE A 226 -4.95 5.48 11.13
C ILE A 226 -3.62 4.94 10.63
N LEU A 227 -3.62 4.25 9.50
CA LEU A 227 -2.45 3.56 8.98
C LEU A 227 -1.98 4.19 7.67
N THR A 228 -0.80 4.80 7.68
CA THR A 228 -0.16 5.29 6.46
C THR A 228 0.71 4.22 5.79
N GLY A 229 0.95 4.37 4.48
CA GLY A 229 1.61 3.35 3.67
C GLY A 229 3.10 3.24 3.92
N ASP A 230 3.83 4.33 3.75
CA ASP A 230 5.29 4.31 3.75
C ASP A 230 5.91 5.70 3.98
N LEU A 231 5.33 6.48 4.87
CA LEU A 231 5.91 7.76 5.30
C LEU A 231 7.28 7.56 5.97
N GLY A 232 7.47 6.40 6.58
CA GLY A 232 8.66 6.10 7.37
C GLY A 232 8.83 7.05 8.55
N ARG A 233 10.01 7.03 9.15
CA ARG A 233 10.30 7.83 10.36
C ARG A 233 10.14 9.34 10.13
N VAL A 234 10.67 9.84 9.01
CA VAL A 234 10.69 11.29 8.73
C VAL A 234 9.28 11.79 8.42
N GLY A 235 8.60 11.17 7.45
CA GLY A 235 7.25 11.60 7.05
C GLY A 235 6.22 11.42 8.16
N SER A 236 6.33 10.35 8.96
CA SER A 236 5.44 10.12 10.12
C SER A 236 5.64 11.18 11.22
N ALA A 237 6.87 11.63 11.46
CA ALA A 237 7.13 12.72 12.40
C ALA A 237 6.48 14.02 11.91
N ILE A 238 6.73 14.41 10.65
CA ILE A 238 6.12 15.60 10.04
C ILE A 238 4.59 15.54 10.09
N LEU A 239 3.99 14.39 9.74
CA LEU A 239 2.54 14.23 9.79
C LEU A 239 1.98 14.43 11.19
N ARG A 240 2.62 13.83 12.21
CA ARG A 240 2.17 13.96 13.61
C ARG A 240 2.28 15.40 14.10
N ASP A 241 3.35 16.11 13.73
CA ASP A 241 3.50 17.54 14.07
C ASP A 241 2.39 18.37 13.44
N LEU A 242 2.13 18.21 12.13
CA LEU A 242 1.06 18.91 11.41
C LEU A 242 -0.33 18.64 12.01
N LEU A 243 -0.61 17.38 12.37
CA LEU A 243 -1.87 17.02 13.03
C LEU A 243 -1.99 17.69 14.41
N SER A 244 -0.91 17.71 15.20
CA SER A 244 -0.90 18.26 16.55
C SER A 244 -1.05 19.79 16.56
N GLU A 245 -0.49 20.48 15.57
CA GLU A 245 -0.57 21.95 15.45
C GLU A 245 -1.96 22.45 15.09
N LYS A 246 -2.75 21.67 14.36
CA LYS A 246 -4.04 22.13 13.83
C LYS A 246 -5.13 22.30 14.87
N ASN A 247 -5.23 21.41 15.86
CA ASN A 247 -6.17 21.48 16.98
C ASN A 247 -5.62 20.62 18.13
N GLU A 248 -5.39 21.25 19.28
CA GLU A 248 -4.59 20.64 20.35
C GLU A 248 -5.14 19.32 20.90
N SER A 249 -6.46 19.15 21.01
CA SER A 249 -7.07 17.90 21.49
C SER A 249 -7.33 16.91 20.36
N PHE A 250 -7.92 17.36 19.29
CA PHE A 250 -8.29 16.56 18.11
C PHE A 250 -7.03 16.06 17.36
N GLY A 251 -6.08 16.96 17.10
CA GLY A 251 -4.82 16.62 16.43
C GLY A 251 -3.96 15.66 17.25
N ARG A 252 -3.88 15.83 18.57
CA ARG A 252 -3.20 14.88 19.46
C ARG A 252 -3.83 13.49 19.40
N LYS A 253 -5.16 13.41 19.35
CA LYS A 253 -5.84 12.13 19.20
C LYS A 253 -5.50 11.46 17.89
N LEU A 254 -5.61 12.16 16.74
CA LEU A 254 -5.24 11.62 15.43
C LEU A 254 -3.77 11.16 15.40
N SER A 255 -2.88 11.95 15.99
CA SER A 255 -1.46 11.60 16.14
C SER A 255 -1.25 10.32 16.96
N THR A 256 -2.06 10.09 17.99
CA THR A 256 -1.98 8.87 18.82
C THR A 256 -2.52 7.63 18.07
N LEU A 257 -3.55 7.79 17.24
CA LEU A 257 -4.11 6.71 16.42
C LEU A 257 -3.22 6.36 15.21
N HIS A 258 -2.28 7.23 14.85
CA HIS A 258 -1.45 7.06 13.66
C HIS A 258 -0.32 6.05 13.87
N ASN A 259 -0.21 5.13 12.89
CA ASN A 259 0.96 4.29 12.66
C ASN A 259 1.28 4.23 11.16
N ASP A 260 2.42 3.64 10.80
CA ASP A 260 2.92 3.61 9.43
C ASP A 260 3.43 2.22 9.06
N CYS A 261 3.05 1.73 7.88
CA CYS A 261 3.46 0.39 7.44
C CYS A 261 4.98 0.28 7.31
N GLY A 262 5.66 1.34 6.87
CA GLY A 262 7.11 1.36 6.76
C GLY A 262 7.83 1.29 8.12
N LEU A 263 7.18 1.73 9.19
CA LEU A 263 7.68 1.58 10.55
C LEU A 263 7.35 0.23 11.18
N LEU A 264 6.25 -0.40 10.75
CA LEU A 264 5.82 -1.71 11.26
C LEU A 264 6.58 -2.87 10.62
N LEU A 265 6.95 -2.74 9.33
CA LEU A 265 7.51 -3.84 8.54
C LEU A 265 8.92 -4.22 8.97
N TYR A 266 9.73 -3.25 9.39
CA TYR A 266 11.14 -3.45 9.72
C TYR A 266 11.50 -3.04 11.14
N ASP A 267 12.54 -3.67 11.68
CA ASP A 267 13.19 -3.24 12.92
C ASP A 267 14.30 -2.22 12.58
N LEU A 268 13.98 -0.93 12.73
CA LEU A 268 14.89 0.17 12.38
C LEU A 268 16.18 0.19 13.23
N SER A 269 16.22 -0.55 14.32
CA SER A 269 17.41 -0.66 15.19
C SER A 269 18.36 -1.77 14.79
N LYS A 270 17.89 -2.76 13.99
CA LYS A 270 18.65 -3.96 13.63
C LYS A 270 18.85 -4.13 12.13
N GLN A 271 17.97 -3.53 11.33
CA GLN A 271 18.02 -3.65 9.86
C GLN A 271 18.48 -2.33 9.24
N ASP A 272 19.31 -2.40 8.21
CA ASP A 272 19.82 -1.24 7.49
C ASP A 272 18.76 -0.68 6.50
N VAL A 273 17.67 -0.18 7.04
CA VAL A 273 16.52 0.36 6.28
C VAL A 273 16.33 1.87 6.47
N HIS A 274 17.20 2.53 7.21
CA HIS A 274 17.25 3.97 7.48
C HIS A 274 15.93 4.57 7.99
N ALA A 275 15.13 5.20 7.09
CA ALA A 275 13.87 5.82 7.49
C ALA A 275 12.71 4.81 7.63
N GLY A 276 12.90 3.57 7.25
CA GLY A 276 11.87 2.52 7.28
C GLY A 276 11.50 2.01 5.90
N GLY A 277 10.41 1.26 5.81
CA GLY A 277 9.91 0.71 4.57
C GLY A 277 9.37 1.75 3.61
N SER A 278 9.45 1.46 2.32
CA SER A 278 8.93 2.25 1.21
C SER A 278 8.35 1.33 0.13
N GLY A 279 7.61 1.90 -0.81
CA GLY A 279 7.05 1.19 -1.95
C GLY A 279 5.66 0.63 -1.73
N CYS A 280 4.93 0.41 -2.82
CA CYS A 280 3.54 -0.06 -2.75
C CYS A 280 3.40 -1.48 -2.20
N GLY A 281 4.42 -2.32 -2.32
CA GLY A 281 4.49 -3.63 -1.65
C GLY A 281 4.57 -3.54 -0.12
N CYS A 282 5.09 -2.43 0.43
CA CYS A 282 5.15 -2.20 1.87
C CYS A 282 3.74 -2.15 2.47
N SER A 283 2.90 -1.22 2.01
CA SER A 283 1.52 -1.09 2.50
C SER A 283 0.68 -2.34 2.21
N ALA A 284 0.84 -2.93 1.01
CA ALA A 284 0.09 -4.12 0.62
C ALA A 284 0.41 -5.33 1.51
N SER A 285 1.69 -5.57 1.79
CA SER A 285 2.11 -6.71 2.62
C SER A 285 1.76 -6.53 4.10
N VAL A 286 1.92 -5.33 4.67
CA VAL A 286 1.52 -5.06 6.06
C VAL A 286 0.01 -5.16 6.22
N LEU A 287 -0.77 -4.61 5.29
CA LEU A 287 -2.22 -4.75 5.30
C LEU A 287 -2.63 -6.22 5.32
N SER A 288 -2.12 -7.03 4.34
CA SER A 288 -2.53 -8.42 4.16
C SER A 288 -1.97 -9.37 5.22
N SER A 289 -0.74 -9.16 5.72
CA SER A 289 -0.13 -10.08 6.69
C SER A 289 -0.52 -9.79 8.13
N PHE A 290 -0.71 -8.52 8.49
CA PHE A 290 -0.82 -8.14 9.89
C PHE A 290 -2.12 -7.42 10.27
N ILE A 291 -2.62 -6.52 9.42
CA ILE A 291 -3.80 -5.71 9.76
C ILE A 291 -5.10 -6.47 9.50
N LEU A 292 -5.29 -7.05 8.30
CA LEU A 292 -6.53 -7.76 7.97
C LEU A 292 -6.82 -8.95 8.88
N PRO A 293 -5.84 -9.77 9.33
CA PRO A 293 -6.09 -10.79 10.35
C PRO A 293 -6.66 -10.23 11.65
N LYS A 294 -6.22 -9.05 12.08
CA LYS A 294 -6.74 -8.38 13.27
C LYS A 294 -8.15 -7.81 13.06
N VAL A 295 -8.43 -7.33 11.84
CA VAL A 295 -9.81 -6.92 11.50
C VAL A 295 -10.72 -8.15 11.40
N GLU A 296 -10.27 -9.24 10.82
CA GLU A 296 -11.06 -10.48 10.68
C GLU A 296 -11.52 -11.05 12.03
N THR A 297 -10.67 -10.93 13.05
CA THR A 297 -10.98 -11.39 14.43
C THR A 297 -11.70 -10.33 15.28
N GLY A 298 -11.84 -9.09 14.80
CA GLY A 298 -12.43 -7.98 15.54
C GLY A 298 -11.49 -7.37 16.59
N GLU A 299 -10.21 -7.70 16.59
CA GLU A 299 -9.18 -7.01 17.41
C GLU A 299 -9.04 -5.54 16.99
N LEU A 300 -9.12 -5.28 15.67
CA LEU A 300 -9.31 -3.94 15.09
C LEU A 300 -10.69 -3.90 14.46
N ARG A 301 -11.49 -2.95 14.86
CA ARG A 301 -12.88 -2.81 14.37
C ARG A 301 -12.99 -1.83 13.21
N LYS A 302 -12.19 -0.75 13.23
CA LYS A 302 -12.23 0.27 12.20
C LYS A 302 -10.84 0.87 11.95
N VAL A 303 -10.35 0.71 10.73
CA VAL A 303 -9.03 1.17 10.29
C VAL A 303 -9.19 2.12 9.12
N LEU A 304 -8.55 3.29 9.20
CA LEU A 304 -8.37 4.18 8.06
C LEU A 304 -7.02 3.87 7.43
N LEU A 305 -7.02 3.27 6.24
CA LEU A 305 -5.81 3.01 5.47
C LEU A 305 -5.58 4.14 4.46
N LEU A 306 -4.37 4.72 4.50
CA LEU A 306 -3.90 5.71 3.54
C LEU A 306 -2.57 5.25 2.98
N SER A 307 -2.53 4.65 1.78
CA SER A 307 -1.23 4.50 1.12
C SER A 307 -0.74 5.87 0.64
N THR A 308 0.55 6.10 0.79
CA THR A 308 1.20 7.37 0.46
C THR A 308 2.07 7.19 -0.77
N GLY A 309 2.07 8.14 -1.70
CA GLY A 309 2.80 8.05 -2.95
C GLY A 309 3.59 9.33 -3.25
N ALA A 310 4.84 9.16 -3.68
CA ALA A 310 5.68 10.21 -4.22
C ALA A 310 5.67 10.10 -5.75
N LEU A 311 4.97 11.02 -6.41
CA LEU A 311 4.82 11.02 -7.87
C LEU A 311 6.06 11.65 -8.51
N MET A 312 7.03 10.82 -8.83
CA MET A 312 8.30 11.25 -9.43
C MET A 312 8.81 10.24 -10.45
N ASN A 313 9.66 10.70 -11.33
CA ASN A 313 10.52 9.88 -12.18
C ASN A 313 11.91 10.53 -12.30
N THR A 314 12.88 9.77 -12.82
CA THR A 314 14.25 10.27 -12.99
C THR A 314 14.34 11.49 -13.89
N SER A 315 13.52 11.58 -14.94
CA SER A 315 13.53 12.72 -15.86
C SER A 315 13.04 13.99 -15.17
N SER A 316 11.92 13.96 -14.45
CA SER A 316 11.38 15.14 -13.75
C SER A 316 12.34 15.65 -12.68
N ILE A 317 12.95 14.73 -11.91
CA ILE A 317 13.96 15.09 -10.89
C ILE A 317 15.19 15.74 -11.54
N CYS A 318 15.73 15.18 -12.63
CA CYS A 318 16.87 15.77 -13.35
C CYS A 318 16.54 17.14 -13.97
N GLN A 319 15.27 17.42 -14.26
CA GLN A 319 14.78 18.72 -14.73
C GLN A 319 14.56 19.73 -13.60
N GLY A 320 14.67 19.28 -12.34
CA GLY A 320 14.54 20.12 -11.15
C GLY A 320 13.10 20.31 -10.70
N ASP A 321 12.17 19.45 -11.13
CA ASP A 321 10.79 19.47 -10.68
C ASP A 321 10.65 19.08 -9.21
N HIS A 322 9.57 19.51 -8.59
CA HIS A 322 9.19 19.08 -7.25
C HIS A 322 8.55 17.69 -7.27
N ILE A 323 8.68 17.00 -6.14
CA ILE A 323 8.03 15.70 -5.92
C ILE A 323 6.64 15.93 -5.36
N LEU A 324 5.61 15.60 -6.14
CA LEU A 324 4.23 15.69 -5.70
C LEU A 324 3.88 14.50 -4.80
N GLY A 325 3.26 14.78 -3.66
CA GLY A 325 2.70 13.75 -2.78
C GLY A 325 1.25 13.46 -3.13
N ILE A 326 0.82 12.20 -2.98
CA ILE A 326 -0.59 11.79 -3.09
C ILE A 326 -0.93 10.78 -2.00
N SER A 327 -2.16 10.82 -1.45
CA SER A 327 -2.58 9.91 -0.39
C SER A 327 -4.07 9.56 -0.50
N PRO A 328 -4.44 8.58 -1.34
CA PRO A 328 -5.79 8.01 -1.35
C PRO A 328 -6.06 7.22 -0.08
N LEU A 329 -7.33 7.12 0.33
CA LEU A 329 -7.71 6.38 1.53
C LEU A 329 -8.91 5.46 1.31
N VAL A 330 -8.97 4.41 2.13
CA VAL A 330 -10.13 3.52 2.29
C VAL A 330 -10.40 3.27 3.77
N THR A 331 -11.66 3.09 4.14
CA THR A 331 -12.05 2.64 5.47
C THR A 331 -12.29 1.14 5.44
N VAL A 332 -11.56 0.42 6.28
CA VAL A 332 -11.69 -1.03 6.47
C VAL A 332 -12.31 -1.30 7.82
N GLU A 333 -13.43 -2.04 7.85
CA GLU A 333 -14.21 -2.29 9.06
C GLU A 333 -14.48 -3.77 9.31
N TYR A 334 -14.60 -4.12 10.58
CA TYR A 334 -15.11 -5.42 11.03
C TYR A 334 -16.63 -5.46 10.93
N GLY A 335 -17.17 -6.38 10.15
CA GLY A 335 -18.60 -6.58 9.93
C GLY A 335 -19.22 -7.73 10.74
N GLY A 336 -18.50 -8.30 11.73
CA GLY A 336 -19.06 -9.29 12.65
C GLY A 336 -20.04 -8.64 13.64
N THR A 337 -21.11 -9.36 13.96
CA THR A 337 -22.08 -8.98 14.99
C THR A 337 -21.53 -9.28 16.36
#